data_c27f3274f76af596054d62e5465e60f4
#
_entry.id   c27f3274f76af596054d62e5465e60f4
#
_cell.length_a   1.000
_cell.length_b   1.000
_cell.length_c   1.000
_cell.angle_alpha   90.00
_cell.angle_beta   90.00
_cell.angle_gamma   90.00
#
_symmetry.space_group_name_H-M   'P 1'
#
loop_
_entity.id
_entity.type
_entity.pdbx_description
1 polymer ?
#
loop_
_entity_poly.entity_id
_entity_poly.type
_entity_poly.pdbx_seq_one_letter_code
_entity_poly.pdbx_strand_id
1 'polypeptide(L)'
;MSLVISIGISLDKHDFYDSKKDVVAPLDRDETVRGFIRQQGITPTETHSLNGEMGRYSDAKWWLRKLRKSRRRNIETVLHHLNQVNKKTSLYCSRLTLKARIRQKAYQHEYLSNTFAVNEHGQRFSLLELSQKGVSDPKIRKGELMVRARGFEELAQDLGHEATFLTITCPSKYHRSYSKSGDINPKWEGLTPLDGQAYLNKQWQLIRAKLNRLDIRFYGFRVAEPQHDGTPHWHLLLFVEKHQYQKMVNIMRDYALREDGDETGADKHRFTEVKIDPNKGSATGYIAKYISKNIDGENLECGIYGEDPLEAAARVDAWAACWGIRQFQQLGGCSVTVWRELRRLKDIMDLPERAKAIIEAADKGDWKTYTLQMGGVFCERKAQVFKPYYELSID
;
A
#
# COMPACT_ATOMS: atom_id res chain seq x y z
N MET A 1 -2.06 -28.74 -12.11
CA MET A 1 -2.44 -28.14 -13.40
C MET A 1 -3.85 -28.51 -13.83
N SER A 2 -4.30 -29.79 -13.68
CA SER A 2 -5.64 -30.26 -14.08
C SER A 2 -6.81 -29.62 -13.31
N LEU A 3 -6.66 -29.32 -12.01
CA LEU A 3 -7.73 -28.74 -11.18
C LEU A 3 -8.12 -27.31 -11.59
N VAL A 4 -7.13 -26.52 -12.03
CA VAL A 4 -7.36 -25.13 -12.47
C VAL A 4 -8.04 -25.10 -13.84
N ILE A 5 -7.71 -26.07 -14.70
CA ILE A 5 -8.35 -26.22 -16.02
C ILE A 5 -9.80 -26.68 -15.86
N SER A 6 -10.09 -27.60 -14.91
CA SER A 6 -11.46 -28.07 -14.64
C SER A 6 -12.37 -26.94 -14.10
N ILE A 7 -11.84 -26.06 -13.24
CA ILE A 7 -12.62 -24.92 -12.70
C ILE A 7 -12.89 -23.88 -13.79
N GLY A 8 -11.93 -23.61 -14.69
CA GLY A 8 -12.11 -22.70 -15.81
C GLY A 8 -13.10 -23.20 -16.88
N ILE A 9 -13.17 -24.51 -17.07
CA ILE A 9 -14.07 -25.14 -18.06
C ILE A 9 -15.52 -25.21 -17.53
N SER A 10 -15.74 -25.40 -16.22
CA SER A 10 -17.10 -25.44 -15.64
C SER A 10 -17.79 -24.06 -15.59
N LEU A 11 -17.09 -22.98 -15.95
CA LEU A 11 -17.62 -21.63 -16.13
C LEU A 11 -17.74 -21.23 -17.61
N ASP A 12 -17.62 -22.19 -18.53
CA ASP A 12 -17.81 -21.92 -19.95
C ASP A 12 -19.27 -21.50 -20.21
N LYS A 13 -19.45 -20.46 -21.02
CA LYS A 13 -20.75 -19.84 -21.30
C LYS A 13 -21.82 -20.86 -21.75
N HIS A 14 -21.44 -22.00 -22.28
CA HIS A 14 -22.35 -23.05 -22.73
C HIS A 14 -23.05 -23.77 -21.60
N ASP A 15 -22.39 -24.05 -20.46
CA ASP A 15 -23.02 -24.80 -19.35
C ASP A 15 -24.05 -23.94 -18.57
N PHE A 16 -23.97 -22.61 -18.68
CA PHE A 16 -24.92 -21.69 -18.06
C PHE A 16 -26.14 -21.37 -18.94
N TYR A 17 -26.11 -21.67 -20.25
CA TYR A 17 -27.16 -21.26 -21.18
C TYR A 17 -28.08 -22.39 -21.63
N ASP A 18 -27.82 -23.66 -21.36
CA ASP A 18 -28.55 -24.79 -21.97
C ASP A 18 -29.58 -25.48 -21.09
N SER A 19 -29.86 -24.99 -19.88
CA SER A 19 -31.03 -25.47 -19.12
C SER A 19 -32.23 -24.55 -19.29
N LYS A 20 -33.03 -24.83 -20.32
CA LYS A 20 -34.34 -24.16 -20.57
C LYS A 20 -35.40 -24.44 -19.52
N LYS A 21 -35.05 -24.74 -18.28
CA LYS A 21 -36.06 -25.11 -17.25
C LYS A 21 -35.79 -24.55 -15.87
N ASP A 22 -35.25 -23.44 -15.66
CA ASP A 22 -35.43 -22.65 -14.43
C ASP A 22 -34.94 -21.23 -14.73
N VAL A 23 -35.88 -20.35 -15.01
CA VAL A 23 -35.63 -18.91 -15.10
C VAL A 23 -35.39 -18.37 -13.70
N VAL A 24 -34.17 -18.59 -13.18
CA VAL A 24 -33.70 -17.88 -12.00
C VAL A 24 -33.50 -16.42 -12.38
N ALA A 25 -34.06 -15.50 -11.62
CA ALA A 25 -33.94 -14.08 -11.86
C ALA A 25 -32.46 -13.64 -11.98
N PRO A 26 -32.10 -12.65 -12.79
CA PRO A 26 -30.70 -12.24 -12.98
C PRO A 26 -29.94 -11.93 -11.69
N LEU A 27 -30.60 -11.43 -10.67
CA LEU A 27 -30.06 -11.16 -9.33
C LEU A 27 -29.60 -12.44 -8.59
N ASP A 28 -30.35 -13.55 -8.74
CA ASP A 28 -30.01 -14.82 -8.08
C ASP A 28 -28.79 -15.49 -8.70
N ARG A 29 -28.57 -15.32 -10.00
CA ARG A 29 -27.39 -15.87 -10.70
C ARG A 29 -26.09 -15.21 -10.22
N ASP A 30 -26.11 -13.92 -10.02
CA ASP A 30 -24.96 -13.16 -9.53
C ASP A 30 -24.55 -13.57 -8.12
N GLU A 31 -25.53 -13.74 -7.22
CA GLU A 31 -25.23 -14.15 -5.86
C GLU A 31 -24.76 -15.61 -5.81
N THR A 32 -25.25 -16.48 -6.67
CA THR A 32 -24.75 -17.85 -6.82
C THR A 32 -23.28 -17.86 -7.24
N VAL A 33 -22.90 -17.08 -8.25
CA VAL A 33 -21.50 -16.96 -8.70
C VAL A 33 -20.62 -16.34 -7.61
N ARG A 34 -21.09 -15.28 -6.95
CA ARG A 34 -20.37 -14.67 -5.82
C ARG A 34 -20.23 -15.63 -4.65
N GLY A 35 -21.25 -16.42 -4.36
CA GLY A 35 -21.22 -17.49 -3.35
C GLY A 35 -20.16 -18.54 -3.65
N PHE A 36 -20.11 -19.02 -4.89
CA PHE A 36 -19.06 -19.93 -5.33
C PHE A 36 -17.64 -19.34 -5.18
N ILE A 37 -17.46 -18.08 -5.57
CA ILE A 37 -16.18 -17.37 -5.42
C ILE A 37 -15.76 -17.30 -3.94
N ARG A 38 -16.69 -17.00 -3.04
CA ARG A 38 -16.44 -16.97 -1.58
C ARG A 38 -16.05 -18.35 -1.05
N GLN A 39 -16.69 -19.43 -1.52
CA GLN A 39 -16.34 -20.82 -1.14
C GLN A 39 -14.90 -21.17 -1.52
N GLN A 40 -14.35 -20.57 -2.59
CA GLN A 40 -12.94 -20.74 -2.97
C GLN A 40 -11.98 -19.88 -2.15
N GLY A 41 -12.44 -19.21 -1.09
CA GLY A 41 -11.64 -18.30 -0.26
C GLY A 41 -11.22 -17.03 -1.00
N ILE A 42 -11.99 -16.62 -2.01
CA ILE A 42 -11.74 -15.42 -2.82
C ILE A 42 -12.82 -14.39 -2.52
N THR A 43 -12.42 -13.14 -2.29
CA THR A 43 -13.35 -12.03 -2.20
C THR A 43 -13.83 -11.65 -3.61
N PRO A 44 -15.14 -11.65 -3.88
CA PRO A 44 -15.69 -11.17 -5.14
C PRO A 44 -15.22 -9.75 -5.44
N THR A 45 -15.07 -9.44 -6.70
CA THR A 45 -14.66 -8.09 -7.13
C THR A 45 -15.90 -7.27 -7.41
N GLU A 46 -16.13 -6.22 -6.65
CA GLU A 46 -17.18 -5.24 -6.96
C GLU A 46 -16.69 -4.31 -8.06
N THR A 47 -17.46 -4.18 -9.13
CA THR A 47 -17.24 -3.20 -10.20
C THR A 47 -18.49 -2.36 -10.38
N HIS A 48 -18.36 -1.23 -11.08
CA HIS A 48 -19.50 -0.35 -11.35
C HIS A 48 -20.50 -0.93 -12.38
N SER A 49 -20.19 -2.08 -13.01
CA SER A 49 -21.07 -2.75 -13.94
C SER A 49 -21.05 -4.26 -13.72
N LEU A 50 -22.24 -4.85 -13.82
CA LEU A 50 -22.43 -6.29 -13.74
C LEU A 50 -21.66 -7.04 -14.84
N ASN A 51 -21.71 -6.52 -16.07
CA ASN A 51 -21.00 -7.09 -17.21
C ASN A 51 -19.48 -7.11 -16.99
N GLY A 52 -18.93 -6.07 -16.33
CA GLY A 52 -17.51 -6.02 -15.97
C GLY A 52 -17.12 -7.07 -14.93
N GLU A 53 -18.02 -7.42 -13.99
CA GLU A 53 -17.79 -8.48 -13.03
C GLU A 53 -17.81 -9.85 -13.71
N MET A 54 -18.85 -10.11 -14.47
CA MET A 54 -19.02 -11.38 -15.17
C MET A 54 -17.89 -11.64 -16.20
N GLY A 55 -17.43 -10.60 -16.90
CA GLY A 55 -16.27 -10.69 -17.78
C GLY A 55 -14.99 -11.11 -17.05
N ARG A 56 -14.80 -10.63 -15.80
CA ARG A 56 -13.66 -11.07 -14.96
C ARG A 56 -13.82 -12.50 -14.48
N TYR A 57 -15.02 -12.91 -14.10
CA TYR A 57 -15.29 -14.26 -13.62
C TYR A 57 -15.21 -15.31 -14.72
N SER A 58 -15.34 -14.89 -15.98
CA SER A 58 -15.11 -15.73 -17.16
C SER A 58 -13.62 -15.81 -17.58
N ASP A 59 -12.72 -14.99 -16.98
CA ASP A 59 -11.28 -14.97 -17.31
C ASP A 59 -10.49 -15.99 -16.47
N ALA A 60 -10.02 -17.04 -17.12
CA ALA A 60 -9.17 -18.06 -16.49
C ALA A 60 -7.87 -17.47 -15.86
N LYS A 61 -7.32 -16.39 -16.45
CA LYS A 61 -6.14 -15.71 -15.90
C LYS A 61 -6.47 -14.97 -14.61
N TRP A 62 -7.68 -14.43 -14.49
CA TRP A 62 -8.16 -13.81 -13.25
C TRP A 62 -8.23 -14.87 -12.14
N TRP A 63 -8.85 -16.03 -12.38
CA TRP A 63 -8.94 -17.14 -11.43
C TRP A 63 -7.57 -17.62 -11.01
N LEU A 64 -6.68 -17.85 -11.95
CA LEU A 64 -5.32 -18.31 -11.66
C LEU A 64 -4.57 -17.36 -10.73
N ARG A 65 -4.69 -16.04 -10.97
CA ARG A 65 -4.10 -15.03 -10.08
C ARG A 65 -4.70 -15.06 -8.67
N LYS A 66 -6.03 -15.14 -8.56
CA LYS A 66 -6.75 -15.14 -7.29
C LYS A 66 -6.47 -16.41 -6.48
N LEU A 67 -6.57 -17.58 -7.10
CA LEU A 67 -6.29 -18.87 -6.45
C LEU A 67 -4.83 -18.99 -6.00
N ARG A 68 -3.88 -18.55 -6.80
CA ARG A 68 -2.47 -18.50 -6.39
C ARG A 68 -2.25 -17.61 -5.17
N LYS A 69 -2.94 -16.48 -5.11
CA LYS A 69 -2.87 -15.57 -3.97
C LYS A 69 -3.52 -16.19 -2.72
N SER A 70 -4.72 -16.76 -2.85
CA SER A 70 -5.41 -17.46 -1.76
C SER A 70 -4.55 -18.60 -1.22
N ARG A 71 -4.04 -19.48 -2.09
CA ARG A 71 -3.16 -20.58 -1.69
C ARG A 71 -1.91 -20.11 -0.92
N ARG A 72 -1.26 -19.03 -1.36
CA ARG A 72 -0.09 -18.49 -0.65
C ARG A 72 -0.47 -18.00 0.75
N ARG A 73 -1.58 -17.30 0.89
CA ARG A 73 -2.08 -16.84 2.19
C ARG A 73 -2.41 -18.00 3.11
N ASN A 74 -3.08 -19.04 2.60
CA ASN A 74 -3.43 -20.22 3.39
C ASN A 74 -2.17 -20.94 3.91
N ILE A 75 -1.16 -21.11 3.05
CA ILE A 75 0.13 -21.69 3.46
C ILE A 75 0.79 -20.81 4.54
N GLU A 76 0.84 -19.50 4.33
CA GLU A 76 1.46 -18.58 5.27
C GLU A 76 0.69 -18.56 6.60
N THR A 77 -0.65 -18.60 6.58
CA THR A 77 -1.49 -18.73 7.78
C THR A 77 -1.15 -20.00 8.58
N VAL A 78 -1.06 -21.14 7.91
CA VAL A 78 -0.65 -22.40 8.57
C VAL A 78 0.74 -22.27 9.20
N LEU A 79 1.69 -21.65 8.50
CA LEU A 79 3.03 -21.45 9.03
C LEU A 79 3.08 -20.48 10.22
N HIS A 80 2.18 -19.49 10.26
CA HIS A 80 1.96 -18.66 11.45
C HIS A 80 1.44 -19.51 12.63
N HIS A 81 0.42 -20.34 12.41
CA HIS A 81 -0.10 -21.25 13.44
C HIS A 81 0.98 -22.21 13.98
N LEU A 82 1.88 -22.66 13.13
CA LEU A 82 3.02 -23.51 13.50
C LEU A 82 4.19 -22.74 14.09
N ASN A 83 4.02 -21.45 14.38
CA ASN A 83 5.06 -20.55 14.90
C ASN A 83 6.35 -20.54 14.06
N GLN A 84 6.23 -20.64 12.73
CA GLN A 84 7.35 -20.59 11.80
C GLN A 84 7.72 -19.18 11.36
N VAL A 85 6.91 -18.16 11.73
CA VAL A 85 7.17 -16.74 11.48
C VAL A 85 7.34 -16.03 12.81
N ASN A 86 8.58 -15.81 13.19
CA ASN A 86 8.96 -15.13 14.44
C ASN A 86 10.44 -14.74 14.40
N LYS A 87 10.92 -14.07 15.45
CA LYS A 87 12.30 -13.59 15.58
C LYS A 87 13.35 -14.71 15.48
N LYS A 88 13.06 -15.92 15.98
CA LYS A 88 14.03 -17.03 16.04
C LYS A 88 14.09 -17.83 14.74
N THR A 89 12.96 -17.99 14.07
CA THR A 89 12.83 -18.92 12.92
C THR A 89 12.88 -18.21 11.58
N SER A 90 11.99 -17.25 11.36
CA SER A 90 11.90 -16.51 10.10
C SER A 90 11.19 -15.18 10.32
N LEU A 91 11.91 -14.07 10.19
CA LEU A 91 11.38 -12.72 10.35
C LEU A 91 10.38 -12.35 9.26
N TYR A 92 9.31 -11.64 9.63
CA TYR A 92 8.34 -10.98 8.76
C TYR A 92 7.45 -11.89 7.92
N CYS A 93 8.00 -12.95 7.34
CA CYS A 93 7.29 -13.96 6.58
C CYS A 93 8.07 -15.29 6.58
N SER A 94 7.39 -16.37 6.23
CA SER A 94 8.02 -17.69 6.14
C SER A 94 9.06 -17.78 5.02
N ARG A 95 9.99 -18.73 5.15
CA ARG A 95 10.97 -19.04 4.10
C ARG A 95 10.31 -19.47 2.80
N LEU A 96 9.13 -20.13 2.86
CA LEU A 96 8.39 -20.52 1.67
C LEU A 96 7.83 -19.32 0.93
N THR A 97 7.26 -18.35 1.62
CA THR A 97 6.76 -17.10 1.04
C THR A 97 7.89 -16.29 0.42
N LEU A 98 9.04 -16.17 1.10
CA LEU A 98 10.22 -15.52 0.54
C LEU A 98 10.70 -16.19 -0.75
N LYS A 99 10.91 -17.52 -0.74
CA LYS A 99 11.33 -18.28 -1.92
C LYS A 99 10.34 -18.14 -3.08
N ALA A 100 9.03 -18.18 -2.80
CA ALA A 100 8.00 -18.00 -3.81
C ALA A 100 8.04 -16.60 -4.43
N ARG A 101 8.32 -15.56 -3.63
CA ARG A 101 8.45 -14.18 -4.11
C ARG A 101 9.69 -13.98 -4.97
N ILE A 102 10.83 -14.53 -4.57
CA ILE A 102 12.08 -14.49 -5.36
C ILE A 102 11.87 -15.15 -6.73
N ARG A 103 11.29 -16.35 -6.76
CA ARG A 103 10.96 -17.04 -8.02
C ARG A 103 10.00 -16.24 -8.90
N GLN A 104 9.00 -15.60 -8.30
CA GLN A 104 8.07 -14.74 -9.03
C GLN A 104 8.78 -13.55 -9.67
N LYS A 105 9.70 -12.88 -8.95
CA LYS A 105 10.48 -11.76 -9.49
C LYS A 105 11.40 -12.21 -10.61
N ALA A 106 12.08 -13.34 -10.46
CA ALA A 106 12.93 -13.89 -11.51
C ALA A 106 12.14 -14.19 -12.80
N TYR A 107 11.00 -14.83 -12.68
CA TYR A 107 10.11 -15.08 -13.82
C TYR A 107 9.58 -13.78 -14.45
N GLN A 108 9.22 -12.78 -13.64
CA GLN A 108 8.80 -11.48 -14.15
C GLN A 108 9.93 -10.77 -14.91
N HIS A 109 11.14 -10.82 -14.38
CA HIS A 109 12.31 -10.24 -15.02
C HIS A 109 12.58 -10.89 -16.39
N GLU A 110 12.60 -12.23 -16.45
CA GLU A 110 12.76 -12.98 -17.68
C GLU A 110 11.65 -12.66 -18.70
N TYR A 111 10.39 -12.63 -18.27
CA TYR A 111 9.27 -12.26 -19.13
C TYR A 111 9.41 -10.85 -19.69
N LEU A 112 9.74 -9.87 -18.86
CA LEU A 112 9.90 -8.47 -19.27
C LEU A 112 11.11 -8.27 -20.20
N SER A 113 12.19 -9.04 -20.02
CA SER A 113 13.38 -8.99 -20.89
C SER A 113 13.07 -9.51 -22.31
N ASN A 114 12.20 -10.53 -22.39
CA ASN A 114 11.88 -11.21 -23.63
C ASN A 114 10.61 -10.68 -24.33
N THR A 115 9.94 -9.68 -23.75
CA THR A 115 8.73 -9.06 -24.31
C THR A 115 9.03 -7.63 -24.73
N PHE A 116 8.58 -7.26 -25.93
CA PHE A 116 8.87 -5.95 -26.52
C PHE A 116 7.58 -5.19 -26.82
N ALA A 117 7.61 -3.88 -26.57
CA ALA A 117 6.66 -2.93 -27.13
C ALA A 117 7.25 -2.35 -28.43
N VAL A 118 6.40 -2.08 -29.40
CA VAL A 118 6.78 -1.44 -30.67
C VAL A 118 5.96 -0.16 -30.80
N ASN A 119 6.61 0.97 -31.08
CA ASN A 119 5.92 2.23 -31.33
C ASN A 119 5.51 2.38 -32.82
N GLU A 120 4.82 3.47 -33.14
CA GLU A 120 4.37 3.80 -34.51
C GLU A 120 5.51 3.95 -35.53
N HIS A 121 6.75 4.18 -35.08
CA HIS A 121 7.94 4.28 -35.92
C HIS A 121 8.70 2.95 -36.04
N GLY A 122 8.13 1.84 -35.57
CA GLY A 122 8.75 0.52 -35.63
C GLY A 122 9.91 0.30 -34.63
N GLN A 123 10.17 1.26 -33.74
CA GLN A 123 11.20 1.13 -32.71
C GLN A 123 10.75 0.13 -31.63
N ARG A 124 11.65 -0.77 -31.24
CA ARG A 124 11.39 -1.83 -30.27
C ARG A 124 12.05 -1.47 -28.92
N PHE A 125 11.28 -1.61 -27.86
CA PHE A 125 11.73 -1.40 -26.48
C PHE A 125 11.40 -2.63 -25.66
N SER A 126 12.35 -3.20 -24.91
CA SER A 126 12.00 -4.28 -23.99
C SER A 126 11.08 -3.75 -22.88
N LEU A 127 10.12 -4.57 -22.44
CA LEU A 127 9.28 -4.17 -21.32
C LEU A 127 10.08 -3.99 -20.03
N LEU A 128 11.26 -4.65 -19.94
CA LEU A 128 12.18 -4.45 -18.82
C LEU A 128 12.74 -3.02 -18.81
N GLU A 129 13.28 -2.54 -19.93
CA GLU A 129 13.77 -1.14 -20.05
C GLU A 129 12.67 -0.13 -19.72
N LEU A 130 11.45 -0.34 -20.24
CA LEU A 130 10.32 0.53 -19.93
C LEU A 130 9.95 0.52 -18.45
N SER A 131 9.97 -0.65 -17.80
CA SER A 131 9.68 -0.79 -16.37
C SER A 131 10.71 -0.11 -15.49
N GLN A 132 11.99 -0.11 -15.91
CA GLN A 132 13.11 0.52 -15.20
C GLN A 132 13.10 2.06 -15.29
N LYS A 133 12.35 2.63 -16.24
CA LYS A 133 12.16 4.09 -16.38
C LYS A 133 11.00 4.64 -15.54
N GLY A 134 10.29 3.80 -14.80
CA GLY A 134 9.12 4.18 -14.02
C GLY A 134 9.22 3.76 -12.55
N VAL A 135 8.16 4.03 -11.80
CA VAL A 135 8.06 3.69 -10.36
C VAL A 135 8.00 2.19 -10.05
N SER A 136 8.03 1.34 -11.06
CA SER A 136 8.29 -0.09 -10.90
C SER A 136 9.72 -0.36 -10.46
N ASP A 137 10.65 0.52 -10.85
CA ASP A 137 12.02 0.50 -10.36
C ASP A 137 12.07 0.95 -8.88
N PRO A 138 12.70 0.18 -7.99
CA PRO A 138 12.81 0.51 -6.58
C PRO A 138 13.52 1.85 -6.32
N LYS A 139 14.58 2.16 -7.09
CA LYS A 139 15.37 3.40 -6.92
C LYS A 139 14.56 4.63 -7.30
N ILE A 140 13.84 4.58 -8.43
CA ILE A 140 12.94 5.67 -8.85
C ILE A 140 11.83 5.85 -7.85
N ARG A 141 11.21 4.75 -7.36
CA ARG A 141 10.16 4.81 -6.34
C ARG A 141 10.65 5.40 -5.03
N LYS A 142 11.85 5.03 -4.57
CA LYS A 142 12.51 5.60 -3.39
C LYS A 142 12.76 7.10 -3.58
N GLY A 143 13.36 7.49 -4.71
CA GLY A 143 13.62 8.89 -5.05
C GLY A 143 12.36 9.74 -5.05
N GLU A 144 11.28 9.26 -5.69
CA GLU A 144 9.99 9.97 -5.68
C GLU A 144 9.39 10.15 -4.29
N LEU A 145 9.49 9.14 -3.41
CA LEU A 145 9.01 9.25 -2.04
C LEU A 145 9.82 10.29 -1.26
N MET A 146 11.14 10.29 -1.44
CA MET A 146 12.04 11.25 -0.78
C MET A 146 11.81 12.68 -1.24
N VAL A 147 11.66 12.91 -2.55
CA VAL A 147 11.34 14.22 -3.12
C VAL A 147 10.05 14.79 -2.53
N ARG A 148 9.01 13.95 -2.43
CA ARG A 148 7.72 14.38 -1.87
C ARG A 148 7.79 14.62 -0.36
N ALA A 149 8.54 13.79 0.37
CA ALA A 149 8.73 13.97 1.82
C ALA A 149 9.44 15.29 2.10
N ARG A 150 10.52 15.57 1.37
CA ARG A 150 11.27 16.83 1.46
C ARG A 150 10.39 18.04 1.11
N GLY A 151 9.65 17.99 0.00
CA GLY A 151 8.77 19.08 -0.38
C GLY A 151 7.66 19.35 0.64
N PHE A 152 7.12 18.33 1.32
CA PHE A 152 6.18 18.52 2.42
C PHE A 152 6.84 19.12 3.67
N GLU A 153 8.07 18.75 3.97
CA GLU A 153 8.84 19.34 5.08
C GLU A 153 9.12 20.83 4.83
N GLU A 154 9.60 21.17 3.62
CA GLU A 154 9.83 22.57 3.21
C GLU A 154 8.55 23.41 3.25
N LEU A 155 7.41 22.84 2.81
CA LEU A 155 6.11 23.49 2.92
C LEU A 155 5.68 23.69 4.37
N ALA A 156 5.91 22.70 5.23
CA ALA A 156 5.57 22.81 6.65
C ALA A 156 6.38 23.91 7.34
N GLN A 157 7.66 24.04 6.99
CA GLN A 157 8.51 25.14 7.51
C GLN A 157 7.98 26.50 7.09
N ASP A 158 7.66 26.70 5.81
CA ASP A 158 7.13 27.95 5.29
C ASP A 158 5.78 28.33 5.91
N LEU A 159 4.93 27.33 6.18
CA LEU A 159 3.59 27.52 6.73
C LEU A 159 3.54 27.55 8.27
N GLY A 160 4.67 27.33 8.94
CA GLY A 160 4.73 27.23 10.40
C GLY A 160 3.97 26.01 10.96
N HIS A 161 3.86 24.94 10.18
CA HIS A 161 3.25 23.68 10.61
C HIS A 161 4.22 22.86 11.46
N GLU A 162 3.69 22.10 12.39
CA GLU A 162 4.47 21.16 13.19
C GLU A 162 4.46 19.76 12.59
N ALA A 163 5.58 19.05 12.75
CA ALA A 163 5.76 17.70 12.27
C ALA A 163 5.80 16.70 13.45
N THR A 164 5.19 15.54 13.25
CA THR A 164 5.27 14.42 14.19
C THR A 164 5.51 13.11 13.46
N PHE A 165 6.26 12.22 14.12
CA PHE A 165 6.39 10.83 13.70
C PHE A 165 5.68 9.93 14.72
N LEU A 166 4.63 9.26 14.26
CA LEU A 166 3.78 8.42 15.08
C LEU A 166 3.97 6.95 14.69
N THR A 167 3.88 6.05 15.68
CA THR A 167 3.75 4.62 15.40
C THR A 167 2.48 4.09 16.05
N ILE A 168 1.68 3.36 15.28
CA ILE A 168 0.46 2.69 15.74
C ILE A 168 0.63 1.19 15.53
N THR A 169 0.50 0.40 16.60
CA THR A 169 0.62 -1.06 16.57
C THR A 169 -0.73 -1.73 16.82
N CYS A 170 -0.84 -3.00 16.46
CA CYS A 170 -2.00 -3.82 16.78
C CYS A 170 -2.01 -4.24 18.27
N PRO A 171 -3.18 -4.56 18.86
CA PRO A 171 -3.31 -5.25 20.15
C PRO A 171 -2.54 -6.57 20.23
N SER A 172 -2.24 -7.00 21.46
CA SER A 172 -1.49 -8.22 21.71
C SER A 172 -2.09 -9.47 21.07
N LYS A 173 -3.42 -9.56 20.98
CA LYS A 173 -4.15 -10.67 20.36
C LYS A 173 -3.86 -10.89 18.86
N TYR A 174 -3.29 -9.90 18.16
CA TYR A 174 -2.86 -10.03 16.77
C TYR A 174 -1.46 -10.62 16.64
N HIS A 175 -0.66 -10.65 17.73
CA HIS A 175 0.72 -11.10 17.72
C HIS A 175 0.85 -12.58 18.07
N ARG A 176 1.37 -13.37 17.10
CA ARG A 176 1.60 -14.81 17.31
C ARG A 176 2.69 -15.10 18.35
N SER A 177 3.68 -14.24 18.45
CA SER A 177 4.82 -14.44 19.34
C SER A 177 5.29 -13.12 19.97
N TYR A 178 6.02 -13.24 21.08
CA TYR A 178 6.63 -12.10 21.76
C TYR A 178 7.87 -11.59 21.02
N SER A 179 7.99 -10.28 20.87
CA SER A 179 9.10 -9.63 20.15
C SER A 179 10.48 -9.86 20.78
N LYS A 180 10.55 -9.97 22.11
CA LYS A 180 11.81 -10.19 22.82
C LYS A 180 12.30 -11.63 22.71
N SER A 181 11.45 -12.59 23.05
CA SER A 181 11.81 -13.99 23.15
C SER A 181 11.52 -14.82 21.89
N GLY A 182 10.55 -14.42 21.05
CA GLY A 182 10.03 -15.24 19.94
C GLY A 182 9.16 -16.40 20.41
N ASP A 183 8.85 -16.47 21.69
CA ASP A 183 7.98 -17.51 22.24
C ASP A 183 6.52 -17.23 21.88
N ILE A 184 5.71 -18.28 21.96
CA ILE A 184 4.27 -18.19 21.66
C ILE A 184 3.58 -17.21 22.60
N ASN A 185 2.78 -16.32 22.06
CA ASN A 185 1.93 -15.43 22.83
C ASN A 185 0.58 -16.13 23.11
N PRO A 186 0.24 -16.43 24.37
CA PRO A 186 -1.01 -17.11 24.71
C PRO A 186 -2.27 -16.25 24.46
N LYS A 187 -2.10 -14.93 24.32
CA LYS A 187 -3.21 -14.01 24.00
C LYS A 187 -3.56 -14.00 22.51
N TRP A 188 -2.77 -14.65 21.67
CA TRP A 188 -3.03 -14.65 20.23
C TRP A 188 -4.31 -15.40 19.87
N GLU A 189 -5.22 -14.77 19.17
CA GLU A 189 -6.55 -15.30 18.79
C GLU A 189 -6.57 -15.98 17.41
N GLY A 190 -5.43 -16.40 16.87
CA GLY A 190 -5.39 -17.00 15.52
C GLY A 190 -5.41 -15.98 14.37
N LEU A 191 -5.33 -14.69 14.70
CA LEU A 191 -5.42 -13.58 13.74
C LEU A 191 -4.18 -13.51 12.85
N THR A 192 -4.40 -13.17 11.57
CA THR A 192 -3.36 -13.07 10.56
C THR A 192 -2.88 -11.63 10.38
N PRO A 193 -1.75 -11.39 9.69
CA PRO A 193 -1.35 -10.04 9.30
C PRO A 193 -2.40 -9.29 8.48
N LEU A 194 -3.27 -10.00 7.73
CA LEU A 194 -4.37 -9.37 7.00
C LEU A 194 -5.43 -8.82 7.95
N ASP A 195 -5.73 -9.56 9.04
CA ASP A 195 -6.68 -9.11 10.06
C ASP A 195 -6.12 -7.91 10.82
N GLY A 196 -4.83 -7.93 11.17
CA GLY A 196 -4.13 -6.78 11.76
C GLY A 196 -4.17 -5.54 10.85
N GLN A 197 -3.97 -5.72 9.55
CA GLN A 197 -4.07 -4.62 8.58
C GLN A 197 -5.52 -4.10 8.45
N ALA A 198 -6.52 -4.97 8.52
CA ALA A 198 -7.93 -4.58 8.52
C ALA A 198 -8.27 -3.77 9.78
N TYR A 199 -7.79 -4.21 10.94
CA TYR A 199 -7.92 -3.47 12.20
C TYR A 199 -7.33 -2.06 12.09
N LEU A 200 -6.07 -1.93 11.67
CA LEU A 200 -5.42 -0.61 11.52
C LEU A 200 -6.16 0.29 10.51
N ASN A 201 -6.65 -0.27 9.42
CA ASN A 201 -7.47 0.47 8.46
C ASN A 201 -8.78 0.98 9.09
N LYS A 202 -9.46 0.15 9.89
CA LYS A 202 -10.69 0.53 10.59
C LYS A 202 -10.44 1.67 11.59
N GLN A 203 -9.38 1.54 12.41
CA GLN A 203 -8.99 2.60 13.34
C GLN A 203 -8.68 3.90 12.59
N TRP A 204 -7.95 3.82 11.48
CA TRP A 204 -7.62 4.98 10.66
C TRP A 204 -8.85 5.65 10.05
N GLN A 205 -9.85 4.91 9.61
CA GLN A 205 -11.11 5.47 9.13
C GLN A 205 -11.83 6.26 10.23
N LEU A 206 -11.88 5.71 11.44
CA LEU A 206 -12.48 6.37 12.60
C LEU A 206 -11.72 7.64 13.00
N ILE A 207 -10.38 7.58 13.06
CA ILE A 207 -9.50 8.73 13.32
C ILE A 207 -9.78 9.83 12.30
N ARG A 208 -9.71 9.51 11.01
CA ARG A 208 -9.95 10.49 9.94
C ARG A 208 -11.34 11.12 10.01
N ALA A 209 -12.37 10.32 10.27
CA ALA A 209 -13.73 10.84 10.43
C ALA A 209 -13.85 11.80 11.62
N LYS A 210 -13.16 11.52 12.74
CA LYS A 210 -13.13 12.41 13.91
C LYS A 210 -12.38 13.69 13.63
N LEU A 211 -11.19 13.61 13.03
CA LEU A 211 -10.38 14.77 12.67
C LEU A 211 -11.12 15.67 11.67
N ASN A 212 -11.76 15.09 10.66
CA ASN A 212 -12.54 15.84 9.68
C ASN A 212 -13.74 16.60 10.31
N ARG A 213 -14.46 15.97 11.25
CA ARG A 213 -15.55 16.65 11.99
C ARG A 213 -15.07 17.83 12.85
N LEU A 214 -13.79 17.85 13.20
CA LEU A 214 -13.17 18.91 14.01
C LEU A 214 -12.36 19.90 13.15
N ASP A 215 -12.46 19.79 11.83
CA ASP A 215 -11.68 20.54 10.83
C ASP A 215 -10.17 20.54 11.10
N ILE A 216 -9.66 19.40 11.60
CA ILE A 216 -8.23 19.17 11.77
C ILE A 216 -7.69 18.54 10.49
N ARG A 217 -6.94 19.32 9.72
CA ARG A 217 -6.34 18.90 8.45
C ARG A 217 -4.87 18.62 8.63
N PHE A 218 -4.43 17.55 8.01
CA PHE A 218 -3.04 17.11 8.04
C PHE A 218 -2.61 16.54 6.68
N TYR A 219 -1.30 16.48 6.47
CA TYR A 219 -0.70 15.86 5.30
C TYR A 219 0.59 15.15 5.68
N GLY A 220 1.08 14.28 4.82
CA GLY A 220 2.30 13.52 5.08
C GLY A 220 2.29 12.13 4.47
N PHE A 221 2.82 11.16 5.19
CA PHE A 221 3.00 9.79 4.72
C PHE A 221 2.64 8.76 5.79
N ARG A 222 2.17 7.61 5.31
CA ARG A 222 2.04 6.38 6.09
C ARG A 222 2.91 5.30 5.48
N VAL A 223 3.67 4.61 6.31
CA VAL A 223 4.42 3.40 5.97
C VAL A 223 3.86 2.25 6.80
N ALA A 224 3.47 1.15 6.15
CA ALA A 224 3.07 -0.09 6.82
C ALA A 224 4.23 -1.08 6.77
N GLU A 225 4.65 -1.56 7.93
CA GLU A 225 5.74 -2.51 8.09
C GLU A 225 5.30 -3.76 8.85
N PRO A 226 5.94 -4.91 8.63
CA PRO A 226 5.78 -6.06 9.48
C PRO A 226 6.60 -5.92 10.77
N GLN A 227 6.07 -6.37 11.88
CA GLN A 227 6.85 -6.73 13.05
C GLN A 227 7.48 -8.11 12.86
N HIS A 228 8.31 -8.56 13.84
CA HIS A 228 9.04 -9.83 13.79
C HIS A 228 8.20 -11.05 13.40
N ASP A 229 6.92 -11.07 13.75
CA ASP A 229 5.94 -12.13 13.49
C ASP A 229 5.03 -11.84 12.28
N GLY A 230 5.31 -10.78 11.52
CA GLY A 230 4.52 -10.36 10.37
C GLY A 230 3.30 -9.52 10.71
N THR A 231 2.97 -9.29 11.98
CA THR A 231 1.87 -8.40 12.36
C THR A 231 2.18 -6.98 11.91
N PRO A 232 1.27 -6.30 11.18
CA PRO A 232 1.54 -4.96 10.68
C PRO A 232 1.54 -3.92 11.80
N HIS A 233 2.40 -2.93 11.65
CA HIS A 233 2.30 -1.66 12.35
C HIS A 233 2.50 -0.51 11.38
N TRP A 234 2.03 0.67 11.74
CA TRP A 234 2.09 1.83 10.88
C TRP A 234 2.95 2.92 11.45
N HIS A 235 3.83 3.44 10.63
CA HIS A 235 4.57 4.68 10.87
C HIS A 235 3.92 5.80 10.07
N LEU A 236 3.69 6.93 10.73
CA LEU A 236 3.07 8.10 10.11
C LEU A 236 3.97 9.31 10.34
N LEU A 237 4.47 9.89 9.27
CA LEU A 237 5.03 11.23 9.28
C LEU A 237 3.90 12.19 8.92
N LEU A 238 3.49 13.05 9.85
CA LEU A 238 2.38 13.96 9.66
C LEU A 238 2.80 15.40 9.94
N PHE A 239 2.27 16.29 9.13
CA PHE A 239 2.37 17.75 9.27
C PHE A 239 0.98 18.32 9.52
N VAL A 240 0.87 19.24 10.48
CA VAL A 240 -0.39 19.83 10.94
C VAL A 240 -0.15 21.24 11.43
N GLU A 241 -1.18 22.10 11.37
CA GLU A 241 -1.11 23.44 11.96
C GLU A 241 -0.76 23.38 13.44
N LYS A 242 0.13 24.26 13.88
CA LYS A 242 0.71 24.24 15.23
C LYS A 242 -0.35 24.19 16.35
N HIS A 243 -1.41 24.99 16.22
CA HIS A 243 -2.48 25.07 17.22
C HIS A 243 -3.37 23.80 17.29
N GLN A 244 -3.36 22.96 16.25
CA GLN A 244 -4.12 21.70 16.17
C GLN A 244 -3.31 20.47 16.56
N TYR A 245 -1.99 20.61 16.68
CA TYR A 245 -1.04 19.50 16.90
C TYR A 245 -1.46 18.61 18.06
N GLN A 246 -1.54 19.14 19.27
CA GLN A 246 -1.81 18.34 20.48
C GLN A 246 -3.17 17.65 20.42
N LYS A 247 -4.17 18.35 19.87
CA LYS A 247 -5.51 17.79 19.71
C LYS A 247 -5.53 16.63 18.72
N MET A 248 -4.80 16.75 17.60
CA MET A 248 -4.64 15.67 16.62
C MET A 248 -3.98 14.42 17.27
N VAL A 249 -2.86 14.61 17.96
CA VAL A 249 -2.11 13.52 18.59
C VAL A 249 -2.95 12.81 19.65
N ASN A 250 -3.65 13.56 20.53
CA ASN A 250 -4.51 13.00 21.56
C ASN A 250 -5.63 12.14 20.94
N ILE A 251 -6.30 12.64 19.89
CA ILE A 251 -7.33 11.86 19.20
C ILE A 251 -6.76 10.57 18.62
N MET A 252 -5.58 10.61 17.99
CA MET A 252 -4.96 9.41 17.43
C MET A 252 -4.59 8.40 18.53
N ARG A 253 -4.07 8.87 19.65
CA ARG A 253 -3.75 8.06 20.83
C ARG A 253 -4.99 7.39 21.41
N ASP A 254 -6.07 8.14 21.61
CA ASP A 254 -7.33 7.62 22.15
C ASP A 254 -7.89 6.48 21.30
N TYR A 255 -7.85 6.64 19.96
CA TYR A 255 -8.30 5.58 19.07
C TYR A 255 -7.36 4.38 19.03
N ALA A 256 -6.05 4.58 19.11
CA ALA A 256 -5.08 3.50 19.15
C ALA A 256 -5.17 2.66 20.42
N LEU A 257 -5.59 3.26 21.54
CA LEU A 257 -5.73 2.61 22.85
C LEU A 257 -7.17 2.16 23.15
N ARG A 258 -8.13 2.40 22.26
CA ARG A 258 -9.54 2.12 22.52
C ARG A 258 -9.83 0.62 22.73
N GLU A 259 -9.13 -0.23 22.00
CA GLU A 259 -9.27 -1.69 22.07
C GLU A 259 -8.09 -2.25 22.85
N ASP A 260 -8.37 -2.94 23.95
CA ASP A 260 -7.37 -3.57 24.81
C ASP A 260 -6.26 -2.57 25.29
N GLY A 261 -6.64 -1.32 25.54
CA GLY A 261 -5.71 -0.27 25.97
C GLY A 261 -5.23 -0.40 27.41
N ASP A 262 -5.89 -1.22 28.21
CA ASP A 262 -5.56 -1.61 29.58
C ASP A 262 -4.54 -2.76 29.66
N GLU A 263 -4.18 -3.36 28.51
CA GLU A 263 -3.11 -4.37 28.47
C GLU A 263 -1.79 -3.81 29.01
N THR A 264 -1.08 -4.63 29.79
CA THR A 264 0.24 -4.27 30.33
C THR A 264 1.18 -3.83 29.20
N GLY A 265 1.64 -2.58 29.24
CA GLY A 265 2.54 -1.98 28.26
C GLY A 265 1.85 -1.40 27.02
N ALA A 266 0.52 -1.45 26.91
CA ALA A 266 -0.21 -0.81 25.81
C ALA A 266 0.04 0.69 25.77
N ASP A 267 0.10 1.35 26.92
CA ASP A 267 0.41 2.77 27.10
C ASP A 267 1.74 3.17 26.44
N LYS A 268 2.73 2.27 26.45
CA LYS A 268 4.09 2.51 25.94
C LYS A 268 4.30 2.05 24.51
N HIS A 269 3.62 0.98 24.08
CA HIS A 269 3.95 0.29 22.83
C HIS A 269 2.87 0.37 21.77
N ARG A 270 1.59 0.63 22.15
CA ARG A 270 0.49 0.70 21.20
C ARG A 270 0.52 1.97 20.35
N PHE A 271 0.90 3.08 20.96
CA PHE A 271 1.01 4.38 20.32
C PHE A 271 2.27 5.09 20.82
N THR A 272 3.18 5.37 19.90
CA THR A 272 4.36 6.18 20.21
C THR A 272 4.34 7.47 19.40
N GLU A 273 4.86 8.53 19.98
CA GLU A 273 4.94 9.85 19.39
C GLU A 273 6.36 10.38 19.53
N VAL A 274 6.88 10.91 18.43
CA VAL A 274 8.10 11.71 18.40
C VAL A 274 7.76 13.03 17.72
N LYS A 275 7.68 14.10 18.50
CA LYS A 275 7.59 15.46 17.95
C LYS A 275 8.90 15.76 17.25
N ILE A 276 8.83 16.15 15.98
CA ILE A 276 10.02 16.48 15.19
C ILE A 276 10.49 17.89 15.58
N ASP A 277 11.73 17.97 16.04
CA ASP A 277 12.42 19.24 16.29
C ASP A 277 13.36 19.52 15.12
N PRO A 278 13.11 20.53 14.29
CA PRO A 278 13.95 20.87 13.13
C PRO A 278 15.41 21.14 13.47
N ASN A 279 15.71 21.52 14.71
CA ASN A 279 17.08 21.76 15.18
C ASN A 279 17.84 20.47 15.49
N LYS A 280 17.13 19.36 15.66
CA LYS A 280 17.72 18.04 15.99
C LYS A 280 17.74 17.08 14.82
N GLY A 281 16.94 17.33 13.80
CA GLY A 281 16.87 16.48 12.62
C GLY A 281 15.68 16.79 11.72
N SER A 282 15.80 16.38 10.46
CA SER A 282 14.75 16.62 9.47
C SER A 282 13.64 15.58 9.56
N ALA A 283 12.40 15.98 9.29
CA ALA A 283 11.27 15.08 9.17
C ALA A 283 11.49 14.05 8.05
N THR A 284 12.09 14.47 6.95
CA THR A 284 12.49 13.60 5.83
C THR A 284 13.51 12.57 6.28
N GLY A 285 14.47 12.92 7.13
CA GLY A 285 15.45 11.99 7.70
C GLY A 285 14.80 10.87 8.52
N TYR A 286 13.78 11.19 9.30
CA TYR A 286 13.04 10.17 10.06
C TYR A 286 12.37 9.15 9.15
N ILE A 287 11.67 9.57 8.10
CA ILE A 287 10.97 8.64 7.20
C ILE A 287 11.90 7.93 6.23
N ALA A 288 13.06 8.51 5.91
CA ALA A 288 14.03 7.95 4.98
C ALA A 288 14.49 6.55 5.39
N LYS A 289 14.73 6.34 6.69
CA LYS A 289 15.10 5.03 7.25
C LYS A 289 14.05 3.96 6.93
N TYR A 290 12.77 4.29 7.10
CA TYR A 290 11.67 3.37 6.83
C TYR A 290 11.46 3.14 5.34
N ILE A 291 11.68 4.17 4.51
CA ILE A 291 11.62 4.04 3.05
C ILE A 291 12.73 3.10 2.57
N SER A 292 13.98 3.30 3.00
CA SER A 292 15.12 2.43 2.63
C SER A 292 14.91 0.99 3.09
N LYS A 293 14.55 0.77 4.36
CA LYS A 293 14.30 -0.57 4.92
C LYS A 293 13.25 -1.35 4.11
N ASN A 294 12.21 -0.69 3.62
CA ASN A 294 11.09 -1.34 2.96
C ASN A 294 11.25 -1.47 1.44
N ILE A 295 12.24 -0.81 0.84
CA ILE A 295 12.42 -0.81 -0.62
C ILE A 295 13.65 -1.60 -1.04
N ASP A 296 14.82 -1.22 -0.54
CA ASP A 296 16.10 -1.75 -1.04
C ASP A 296 17.12 -2.12 0.06
N GLY A 297 16.89 -1.69 1.30
CA GLY A 297 17.84 -1.91 2.39
C GLY A 297 19.14 -1.08 2.28
N GLU A 298 19.31 -0.26 1.23
CA GLU A 298 20.51 0.53 1.02
C GLU A 298 20.70 1.59 2.11
N ASN A 299 21.97 1.84 2.47
CA ASN A 299 22.39 2.79 3.52
C ASN A 299 21.94 2.44 4.95
N LEU A 300 21.69 1.17 5.22
CA LEU A 300 21.44 0.65 6.56
C LEU A 300 22.59 -0.31 6.93
N GLU A 301 23.11 -0.19 8.15
CA GLU A 301 24.17 -1.08 8.65
C GLU A 301 23.60 -2.46 9.01
N CYS A 302 22.41 -2.49 9.61
CA CYS A 302 21.70 -3.72 9.95
C CYS A 302 20.19 -3.49 10.04
N GLY A 303 19.40 -4.57 9.99
CA GLY A 303 17.97 -4.57 10.28
C GLY A 303 17.69 -4.36 11.78
N ILE A 304 16.41 -4.20 12.13
CA ILE A 304 15.99 -3.94 13.54
C ILE A 304 16.39 -5.10 14.47
N TYR A 305 16.44 -6.32 13.96
CA TYR A 305 16.79 -7.52 14.71
C TYR A 305 18.20 -8.04 14.43
N GLY A 306 19.05 -7.21 13.78
CA GLY A 306 20.42 -7.55 13.42
C GLY A 306 20.57 -8.34 12.12
N GLU A 307 19.50 -8.47 11.34
CA GLU A 307 19.50 -9.13 10.03
C GLU A 307 20.16 -8.29 8.94
N ASP A 308 20.58 -8.96 7.87
CA ASP A 308 21.08 -8.31 6.65
C ASP A 308 19.98 -7.41 6.04
N PRO A 309 20.27 -6.13 5.75
CA PRO A 309 19.27 -5.18 5.26
C PRO A 309 18.63 -5.55 3.92
N LEU A 310 19.39 -6.17 3.01
CA LEU A 310 18.89 -6.60 1.70
C LEU A 310 17.93 -7.80 1.86
N GLU A 311 18.29 -8.74 2.74
CA GLU A 311 17.41 -9.85 3.08
C GLU A 311 16.14 -9.34 3.78
N ALA A 312 16.26 -8.39 4.71
CA ALA A 312 15.13 -7.75 5.36
C ALA A 312 14.17 -7.11 4.36
N ALA A 313 14.68 -6.30 3.42
CA ALA A 313 13.88 -5.68 2.37
C ALA A 313 13.17 -6.72 1.48
N ALA A 314 13.86 -7.80 1.09
CA ALA A 314 13.27 -8.88 0.31
C ALA A 314 12.15 -9.61 1.07
N ARG A 315 12.29 -9.81 2.39
CA ARG A 315 11.27 -10.42 3.26
C ARG A 315 10.06 -9.51 3.44
N VAL A 316 10.30 -8.22 3.62
CA VAL A 316 9.22 -7.21 3.72
C VAL A 316 8.43 -7.09 2.41
N ASP A 317 9.10 -7.11 1.25
CA ASP A 317 8.43 -7.18 -0.06
C ASP A 317 7.60 -8.47 -0.22
N ALA A 318 8.14 -9.61 0.20
CA ALA A 318 7.43 -10.89 0.17
C ALA A 318 6.18 -10.90 1.07
N TRP A 319 6.31 -10.36 2.29
CA TRP A 319 5.20 -10.15 3.22
C TRP A 319 4.11 -9.28 2.61
N ALA A 320 4.47 -8.09 2.12
CA ALA A 320 3.53 -7.15 1.53
C ALA A 320 2.79 -7.75 0.32
N ALA A 321 3.50 -8.49 -0.54
CA ALA A 321 2.92 -9.17 -1.70
C ALA A 321 1.98 -10.32 -1.31
N CYS A 322 2.34 -11.13 -0.29
CA CYS A 322 1.52 -12.22 0.21
C CYS A 322 0.19 -11.73 0.76
N TRP A 323 0.25 -10.80 1.69
CA TRP A 323 -0.92 -10.26 2.36
C TRP A 323 -1.67 -9.20 1.54
N GLY A 324 -1.02 -8.62 0.52
CA GLY A 324 -1.60 -7.55 -0.32
C GLY A 324 -1.68 -6.23 0.43
N ILE A 325 -0.69 -5.95 1.25
CA ILE A 325 -0.61 -4.74 2.07
C ILE A 325 0.08 -3.64 1.28
N ARG A 326 -0.57 -2.48 1.18
CA ARG A 326 0.03 -1.27 0.61
C ARG A 326 0.99 -0.65 1.63
N GLN A 327 2.29 -0.76 1.35
CA GLN A 327 3.33 -0.29 2.25
C GLN A 327 3.38 1.24 2.38
N PHE A 328 3.32 1.97 1.27
CA PHE A 328 3.46 3.43 1.26
C PHE A 328 2.17 4.12 0.82
N GLN A 329 1.79 5.16 1.53
CA GLN A 329 0.65 6.00 1.17
C GLN A 329 0.94 7.46 1.51
N GLN A 330 0.82 8.34 0.52
CA GLN A 330 0.72 9.77 0.76
C GLN A 330 -0.65 10.09 1.35
N LEU A 331 -0.67 10.97 2.32
CA LEU A 331 -1.86 11.48 3.01
C LEU A 331 -1.97 12.98 2.71
N GLY A 332 -3.10 13.44 2.23
CA GLY A 332 -3.27 14.83 1.82
C GLY A 332 -2.40 15.25 0.64
N GLY A 333 -2.34 16.55 0.40
CA GLY A 333 -1.57 17.15 -0.69
C GLY A 333 -2.12 16.89 -2.08
N CYS A 334 -1.36 17.29 -3.09
CA CYS A 334 -1.75 17.23 -4.49
C CYS A 334 -1.62 15.83 -5.10
N SER A 335 -2.23 15.65 -6.28
CA SER A 335 -2.25 14.36 -6.99
C SER A 335 -0.87 13.95 -7.50
N VAL A 336 -0.37 12.80 -7.02
CA VAL A 336 0.87 12.18 -7.53
C VAL A 336 0.71 11.67 -8.96
N THR A 337 -0.47 11.23 -9.35
CA THR A 337 -0.75 10.79 -10.72
C THR A 337 -0.59 11.96 -11.68
N VAL A 338 -1.21 13.10 -11.39
CA VAL A 338 -1.06 14.31 -12.21
C VAL A 338 0.41 14.75 -12.27
N TRP A 339 1.12 14.77 -11.14
CA TRP A 339 2.54 15.11 -11.10
C TRP A 339 3.40 14.24 -12.02
N ARG A 340 3.13 12.93 -12.06
CA ARG A 340 3.84 12.00 -12.96
C ARG A 340 3.50 12.22 -14.42
N GLU A 341 2.24 12.52 -14.74
CA GLU A 341 1.83 12.79 -16.12
C GLU A 341 2.43 14.11 -16.62
N LEU A 342 2.44 15.17 -15.80
CA LEU A 342 3.04 16.44 -16.16
C LEU A 342 4.54 16.34 -16.48
N ARG A 343 5.28 15.46 -15.79
CA ARG A 343 6.70 15.18 -16.09
C ARG A 343 6.95 14.49 -17.43
N ARG A 344 5.91 13.97 -18.06
CA ARG A 344 5.99 13.36 -19.40
C ARG A 344 5.69 14.33 -20.52
N LEU A 345 5.11 15.50 -20.18
CA LEU A 345 4.81 16.53 -21.13
C LEU A 345 6.08 17.29 -21.48
N LYS A 346 6.40 17.35 -22.78
CA LYS A 346 7.52 18.12 -23.32
C LYS A 346 6.98 19.08 -24.36
N ASP A 347 7.62 20.22 -24.49
CA ASP A 347 7.44 21.19 -25.57
C ASP A 347 6.00 21.63 -25.83
N ILE A 348 5.20 21.84 -24.75
CA ILE A 348 3.86 22.37 -24.89
C ILE A 348 3.94 23.90 -25.00
N MET A 349 3.69 24.40 -26.20
CA MET A 349 3.59 25.82 -26.50
C MET A 349 2.21 26.35 -26.10
N ASP A 350 2.12 27.65 -25.80
CA ASP A 350 0.85 28.38 -25.53
C ASP A 350 0.05 27.99 -24.27
N LEU A 351 0.73 27.64 -23.18
CA LEU A 351 0.08 27.47 -21.88
C LEU A 351 0.12 28.76 -21.04
N PRO A 352 -0.90 29.00 -20.20
CA PRO A 352 -0.85 30.04 -19.18
C PRO A 352 0.39 29.91 -18.29
N GLU A 353 0.97 31.02 -17.85
CA GLU A 353 2.21 31.03 -17.04
C GLU A 353 2.13 30.14 -15.79
N ARG A 354 0.99 30.12 -15.10
CA ARG A 354 0.76 29.21 -13.97
C ARG A 354 0.83 27.74 -14.35
N ALA A 355 0.33 27.36 -15.52
CA ALA A 355 0.41 25.99 -16.00
C ALA A 355 1.85 25.60 -16.34
N LYS A 356 2.59 26.50 -16.98
CA LYS A 356 4.05 26.30 -17.26
C LYS A 356 4.82 26.13 -15.95
N ALA A 357 4.58 26.97 -14.94
CA ALA A 357 5.25 26.88 -13.64
C ALA A 357 4.98 25.55 -12.92
N ILE A 358 3.75 24.99 -13.03
CA ILE A 358 3.40 23.69 -12.46
C ILE A 358 4.14 22.56 -13.17
N ILE A 359 4.20 22.58 -14.51
CA ILE A 359 4.89 21.57 -15.32
C ILE A 359 6.39 21.60 -15.04
N GLU A 360 6.98 22.80 -15.00
CA GLU A 360 8.40 22.99 -14.70
C GLU A 360 8.76 22.50 -13.30
N ALA A 361 7.94 22.82 -12.29
CA ALA A 361 8.13 22.31 -10.93
C ALA A 361 8.03 20.77 -10.88
N ALA A 362 7.09 20.20 -11.63
CA ALA A 362 6.96 18.74 -11.71
C ALA A 362 8.18 18.10 -12.37
N ASP A 363 8.69 18.67 -13.48
CA ASP A 363 9.85 18.14 -14.21
C ASP A 363 11.13 18.24 -13.38
N LYS A 364 11.36 19.35 -12.70
CA LYS A 364 12.50 19.56 -11.79
C LYS A 364 12.42 18.72 -10.50
N GLY A 365 11.30 18.07 -10.23
CA GLY A 365 11.09 17.34 -8.98
C GLY A 365 10.87 18.28 -7.77
N ASP A 366 10.46 19.51 -7.97
CA ASP A 366 10.13 20.47 -6.92
C ASP A 366 8.68 20.25 -6.44
N TRP A 367 8.53 19.35 -5.47
CA TRP A 367 7.21 19.02 -4.91
C TRP A 367 6.59 20.17 -4.12
N LYS A 368 7.40 21.04 -3.52
CA LYS A 368 6.93 22.22 -2.80
C LYS A 368 6.25 23.19 -3.75
N THR A 369 6.94 23.68 -4.77
CA THR A 369 6.40 24.61 -5.76
C THR A 369 5.23 24.00 -6.50
N TYR A 370 5.32 22.72 -6.93
CA TYR A 370 4.20 22.01 -7.52
C TYR A 370 2.94 22.06 -6.64
N THR A 371 3.08 21.74 -5.34
CA THR A 371 1.94 21.72 -4.41
C THR A 371 1.34 23.11 -4.22
N LEU A 372 2.17 24.15 -4.06
CA LEU A 372 1.70 25.53 -3.93
C LEU A 372 0.93 25.99 -5.18
N GLN A 373 1.49 25.80 -6.34
CA GLN A 373 0.88 26.22 -7.62
C GLN A 373 -0.40 25.42 -7.95
N MET A 374 -0.51 24.18 -7.50
CA MET A 374 -1.72 23.35 -7.62
C MET A 374 -2.86 23.79 -6.70
N GLY A 375 -2.61 24.70 -5.74
CA GLY A 375 -3.60 25.24 -4.81
C GLY A 375 -3.30 25.01 -3.33
N GLY A 376 -2.11 24.48 -3.00
CA GLY A 376 -1.65 24.24 -1.63
C GLY A 376 -1.97 22.85 -1.08
N VAL A 377 -1.40 22.54 0.11
CA VAL A 377 -1.46 21.21 0.75
C VAL A 377 -2.86 20.76 1.12
N PHE A 378 -3.76 21.69 1.36
CA PHE A 378 -5.14 21.45 1.76
C PHE A 378 -6.16 21.65 0.63
N CYS A 379 -5.69 21.90 -0.60
CA CYS A 379 -6.55 22.08 -1.75
C CYS A 379 -7.33 20.81 -2.07
N GLU A 380 -8.65 20.92 -2.14
CA GLU A 380 -9.49 19.80 -2.55
C GLU A 380 -9.22 19.40 -4.00
N ARG A 381 -9.32 18.08 -4.30
CA ARG A 381 -9.06 17.56 -5.65
C ARG A 381 -9.83 18.29 -6.75
N LYS A 382 -11.10 18.64 -6.49
CA LYS A 382 -11.94 19.37 -7.45
C LYS A 382 -11.47 20.79 -7.74
N ALA A 383 -10.72 21.41 -6.81
CA ALA A 383 -10.20 22.78 -6.91
C ALA A 383 -8.74 22.83 -7.42
N GLN A 384 -8.06 21.69 -7.57
CA GLN A 384 -6.69 21.68 -8.11
C GLN A 384 -6.67 22.13 -9.57
N VAL A 385 -5.59 22.81 -9.98
CA VAL A 385 -5.43 23.37 -11.33
C VAL A 385 -5.46 22.28 -12.40
N PHE A 386 -4.68 21.22 -12.21
CA PHE A 386 -4.70 20.03 -13.08
C PHE A 386 -5.42 18.87 -12.40
N LYS A 387 -6.23 18.15 -13.18
CA LYS A 387 -7.02 17.00 -12.73
C LYS A 387 -6.89 15.87 -13.72
N PRO A 388 -6.97 14.60 -13.28
CA PRO A 388 -7.16 13.50 -14.20
C PRO A 388 -8.50 13.69 -14.94
N TYR A 389 -8.45 13.61 -16.26
CA TYR A 389 -9.64 13.54 -17.09
C TYR A 389 -9.89 12.08 -17.45
N TYR A 390 -11.12 11.63 -17.28
CA TYR A 390 -11.56 10.30 -17.67
C TYR A 390 -12.70 10.46 -18.66
N GLU A 391 -12.47 10.06 -19.90
CA GLU A 391 -13.55 9.88 -20.86
C GLU A 391 -14.31 8.60 -20.49
N LEU A 392 -15.58 8.73 -20.16
CA LEU A 392 -16.45 7.57 -20.05
C LEU A 392 -16.82 7.20 -21.48
N SER A 393 -16.18 6.17 -22.05
CA SER A 393 -16.70 5.52 -23.24
C SER A 393 -18.04 4.89 -22.84
N ILE A 394 -19.11 5.45 -23.36
CA ILE A 394 -20.44 4.86 -23.32
C ILE A 394 -20.46 3.86 -24.51
N ASP A 395 -20.01 2.63 -24.25
CA ASP A 395 -20.24 1.47 -25.11
C ASP A 395 -21.40 0.62 -24.58
#